data_fe96f05e18223656afd19d07e439f74c
#
_entry.id   fe96f05e18223656afd19d07e439f74c
#
_cell.length_a   1.000
_cell.length_b   1.000
_cell.length_c   1.000
_cell.angle_alpha   90.00
_cell.angle_beta   90.00
_cell.angle_gamma   90.00
#
_symmetry.space_group_name_H-M   'P 1'
#
loop_
_entity.id
_entity.type
_entity.pdbx_description
1 polymer ?
#
loop_
_entity_poly.entity_id
_entity_poly.type
_entity_poly.pdbx_seq_one_letter_code
_entity_poly.pdbx_strand_id
1 'polypeptide(L)'
;NRPDPSGHRDLLDRVGDVSALASELPPGSVSTRHRLLARSRLLGGNVSSNVVVEAGARSGALRVASEAHQLGRQVGAVPGPVTSRGAHELLRTGHARLVTSAADVDELITDRATQRPGLSTEFTRHTAPAAWSSARSRMT
;
A
#
# COMPACT_ATOMS: atom_id res chain seq x y z
N ASN A 1 5.76 1.88 21.64
CA ASN A 1 4.75 1.96 20.59
C ASN A 1 3.58 1.05 20.94
N ARG A 2 2.38 1.59 20.95
CA ARG A 2 1.17 0.78 21.14
C ARG A 2 0.64 0.38 19.76
N PRO A 3 0.60 -0.91 19.40
CA PRO A 3 -0.08 -1.32 18.17
C PRO A 3 -1.57 -1.03 18.28
N ASP A 4 -2.16 -0.61 17.17
CA ASP A 4 -3.59 -0.35 17.06
C ASP A 4 -4.14 -1.16 15.88
N PRO A 5 -5.03 -2.11 16.11
CA PRO A 5 -5.55 -2.55 17.40
C PRO A 5 -4.53 -3.31 18.26
N SER A 6 -4.69 -3.27 19.59
CA SER A 6 -3.77 -3.89 20.54
C SER A 6 -3.62 -5.41 20.38
N GLY A 7 -4.64 -6.08 19.84
CA GLY A 7 -4.62 -7.52 19.53
C GLY A 7 -3.68 -7.91 18.39
N HIS A 8 -3.12 -6.95 17.65
CA HIS A 8 -2.17 -7.23 16.56
C HIS A 8 -0.69 -7.15 16.99
N ARG A 9 -0.40 -7.05 18.28
CA ARG A 9 0.97 -6.92 18.80
C ARG A 9 1.85 -8.07 18.31
N ASP A 10 1.46 -9.31 18.58
CA ASP A 10 2.23 -10.50 18.23
C ASP A 10 2.44 -10.62 16.70
N LEU A 11 1.44 -10.23 15.91
CA LEU A 11 1.56 -10.19 14.46
C LEU A 11 2.61 -9.16 14.02
N LEU A 12 2.56 -7.95 14.57
CA LEU A 12 3.50 -6.88 14.22
C LEU A 12 4.92 -7.20 14.67
N ASP A 13 5.09 -7.82 15.84
CA ASP A 13 6.39 -8.28 16.32
C ASP A 13 6.97 -9.33 15.36
N ARG A 14 6.19 -10.35 14.98
CA ARG A 14 6.59 -11.36 13.99
C ARG A 14 6.93 -10.77 12.62
N VAL A 15 6.14 -9.81 12.14
CA VAL A 15 6.45 -9.11 10.88
C VAL A 15 7.75 -8.32 11.01
N GLY A 16 7.98 -7.65 12.14
CA GLY A 16 9.21 -6.91 12.39
C GLY A 16 10.47 -7.78 12.47
N ASP A 17 10.32 -9.06 12.86
CA ASP A 17 11.44 -10.01 12.95
C ASP A 17 11.89 -10.55 11.58
N VAL A 18 10.95 -10.70 10.63
CA VAL A 18 11.21 -11.31 9.31
C VAL A 18 11.18 -10.30 8.15
N SER A 19 10.70 -9.08 8.38
CA SER A 19 10.48 -8.07 7.37
C SER A 19 10.62 -6.67 7.95
N ALA A 20 9.99 -5.67 7.33
CA ALA A 20 10.03 -4.28 7.74
C ALA A 20 8.64 -3.72 8.06
N LEU A 21 8.57 -2.88 9.08
CA LEU A 21 7.41 -2.05 9.37
C LEU A 21 7.72 -0.62 8.93
N ALA A 22 6.90 -0.08 8.03
CA ALA A 22 7.06 1.30 7.54
C ALA A 22 5.99 2.21 8.16
N SER A 23 6.40 3.41 8.57
CA SER A 23 5.50 4.45 9.08
C SER A 23 6.02 5.84 8.73
N GLU A 24 5.14 6.75 8.38
CA GLU A 24 5.45 8.18 8.25
C GLU A 24 5.41 8.91 9.61
N LEU A 25 4.92 8.26 10.65
CA LEU A 25 4.75 8.86 11.96
C LEU A 25 5.85 8.42 12.91
N PRO A 26 6.35 9.32 13.75
CA PRO A 26 7.33 8.96 14.77
C PRO A 26 6.72 7.97 15.78
N PRO A 27 7.58 7.15 16.43
CA PRO A 27 7.17 6.26 17.50
C PRO A 27 6.40 6.99 18.59
N GLY A 28 5.35 6.35 19.13
CA GLY A 28 4.50 6.94 20.17
C GLY A 28 3.35 7.81 19.66
N SER A 29 3.25 8.02 18.36
CA SER A 29 2.11 8.74 17.78
C SER A 29 0.80 8.00 18.02
N VAL A 30 -0.25 8.77 18.35
CA VAL A 30 -1.60 8.23 18.56
C VAL A 30 -2.27 8.02 17.20
N SER A 31 -2.97 6.88 17.03
CA SER A 31 -3.78 6.61 15.86
C SER A 31 -4.99 7.56 15.82
N THR A 32 -5.17 8.27 14.71
CA THR A 32 -6.34 9.10 14.45
C THR A 32 -6.92 8.76 13.09
N ARG A 33 -8.22 9.05 12.89
CA ARG A 33 -8.87 8.81 11.59
C ARG A 33 -8.13 9.49 10.44
N HIS A 34 -7.67 10.71 10.61
CA HIS A 34 -6.91 11.45 9.59
C HIS A 34 -5.60 10.72 9.24
N ARG A 35 -4.85 10.28 10.25
CA ARG A 35 -3.59 9.54 10.06
C ARG A 35 -3.81 8.18 9.41
N LEU A 36 -4.91 7.51 9.75
CA LEU A 36 -5.29 6.26 9.10
C LEU A 36 -5.59 6.47 7.61
N LEU A 37 -6.25 7.56 7.26
CA LEU A 37 -6.51 7.92 5.87
C LEU A 37 -5.22 8.31 5.11
N ALA A 38 -4.29 9.00 5.77
CA ALA A 38 -3.00 9.35 5.18
C ALA A 38 -2.17 8.12 4.77
N ARG A 39 -2.33 6.97 5.46
CA ARG A 39 -1.69 5.70 5.10
C ARG A 39 -2.00 5.25 3.67
N SER A 40 -3.13 5.67 3.08
CA SER A 40 -3.49 5.31 1.70
C SER A 40 -2.42 5.73 0.70
N ARG A 41 -1.71 6.83 0.95
CA ARG A 41 -0.59 7.30 0.13
C ARG A 41 0.59 6.31 0.17
N LEU A 42 0.92 5.79 1.35
CA LEU A 42 1.96 4.75 1.47
C LEU A 42 1.59 3.48 0.72
N LEU A 43 0.35 3.03 0.89
CA LEU A 43 -0.16 1.84 0.22
C LEU A 43 -0.18 2.01 -1.30
N GLY A 44 -0.64 3.17 -1.79
CA GLY A 44 -0.68 3.46 -3.22
C GLY A 44 0.69 3.69 -3.85
N GLY A 45 1.62 4.28 -3.10
CA GLY A 45 2.93 4.70 -3.61
C GLY A 45 4.03 3.65 -3.58
N ASN A 46 4.02 2.75 -2.59
CA ASN A 46 5.12 1.81 -2.34
C ASN A 46 5.06 0.52 -3.18
N VAL A 47 4.15 0.43 -4.12
CA VAL A 47 3.96 -0.74 -4.98
C VAL A 47 4.13 -0.38 -6.44
N SER A 48 4.38 -1.37 -7.28
CA SER A 48 4.50 -1.19 -8.72
C SER A 48 3.16 -0.91 -9.36
N SER A 49 2.14 -1.65 -8.96
CA SER A 49 0.77 -1.50 -9.42
C SER A 49 -0.20 -1.80 -8.28
N ASN A 50 -1.43 -1.33 -8.41
CA ASN A 50 -2.51 -1.58 -7.46
C ASN A 50 -3.67 -2.25 -8.20
N VAL A 51 -4.23 -3.31 -7.64
CA VAL A 51 -5.42 -3.97 -8.18
C VAL A 51 -6.56 -3.89 -7.18
N VAL A 52 -7.65 -3.26 -7.60
CA VAL A 52 -8.89 -3.17 -6.83
C VAL A 52 -9.77 -4.36 -7.20
N VAL A 53 -9.81 -5.36 -6.34
CA VAL A 53 -10.60 -6.58 -6.56
C VAL A 53 -12.08 -6.32 -6.32
N GLU A 54 -12.41 -5.60 -5.25
CA GLU A 54 -13.77 -5.20 -4.92
C GLU A 54 -13.77 -3.85 -4.20
N ALA A 55 -14.68 -2.96 -4.61
CA ALA A 55 -14.85 -1.68 -3.94
C ALA A 55 -16.28 -1.14 -4.11
N GLY A 56 -16.97 -0.91 -3.01
CA GLY A 56 -18.17 -0.08 -3.00
C GLY A 56 -17.85 1.39 -3.21
N ALA A 57 -18.87 2.21 -3.47
CA ALA A 57 -18.71 3.64 -3.81
C ALA A 57 -17.97 4.49 -2.75
N ARG A 58 -17.92 4.05 -1.50
CA ARG A 58 -17.23 4.74 -0.37
C ARG A 58 -16.09 3.92 0.21
N SER A 59 -15.56 2.96 -0.54
CA SER A 59 -14.48 2.08 -0.08
C SER A 59 -13.16 2.83 0.09
N GLY A 60 -12.40 2.48 1.13
CA GLY A 60 -11.03 2.94 1.31
C GLY A 60 -10.08 2.52 0.19
N ALA A 61 -10.39 1.42 -0.51
CA ALA A 61 -9.62 0.96 -1.67
C ALA A 61 -9.60 2.00 -2.80
N LEU A 62 -10.71 2.76 -3.00
CA LEU A 62 -10.76 3.83 -4.01
C LEU A 62 -9.79 4.96 -3.68
N ARG A 63 -9.58 5.24 -2.40
CA ARG A 63 -8.60 6.24 -1.97
C ARG A 63 -7.18 5.77 -2.28
N VAL A 64 -6.85 4.51 -1.99
CA VAL A 64 -5.54 3.93 -2.35
C VAL A 64 -5.33 3.97 -3.86
N ALA A 65 -6.34 3.61 -4.66
CA ALA A 65 -6.29 3.67 -6.12
C ALA A 65 -6.07 5.10 -6.62
N SER A 66 -6.77 6.09 -6.05
CA SER A 66 -6.59 7.51 -6.38
C SER A 66 -5.18 8.01 -6.06
N GLU A 67 -4.67 7.72 -4.88
CA GLU A 67 -3.30 8.07 -4.49
C GLU A 67 -2.25 7.40 -5.42
N ALA A 68 -2.46 6.12 -5.75
CA ALA A 68 -1.61 5.40 -6.70
C ALA A 68 -1.61 6.08 -8.07
N HIS A 69 -2.77 6.39 -8.61
CA HIS A 69 -2.92 7.06 -9.89
C HIS A 69 -2.23 8.43 -9.92
N GLN A 70 -2.42 9.26 -8.89
CA GLN A 70 -1.75 10.56 -8.74
C GLN A 70 -0.22 10.44 -8.69
N LEU A 71 0.29 9.33 -8.17
CA LEU A 71 1.73 9.02 -8.12
C LEU A 71 2.24 8.34 -9.40
N GLY A 72 1.43 8.29 -10.45
CA GLY A 72 1.78 7.65 -11.72
C GLY A 72 1.95 6.13 -11.63
N ARG A 73 1.27 5.50 -10.67
CA ARG A 73 1.25 4.04 -10.55
C ARG A 73 0.12 3.46 -11.40
N GLN A 74 0.36 2.28 -11.96
CA GLN A 74 -0.68 1.56 -12.68
C GLN A 74 -1.76 1.10 -11.71
N VAL A 75 -3.01 1.27 -12.11
CA VAL A 75 -4.17 0.81 -11.36
C VAL A 75 -4.98 -0.15 -12.22
N GLY A 76 -5.24 -1.33 -11.68
CA GLY A 76 -6.17 -2.30 -12.26
C GLY A 76 -7.44 -2.38 -11.43
N ALA A 77 -8.53 -2.79 -12.03
CA ALA A 77 -9.76 -3.11 -11.32
C ALA A 77 -10.42 -4.36 -11.89
N VAL A 78 -10.92 -5.20 -11.00
CA VAL A 78 -11.67 -6.39 -11.36
C VAL A 78 -13.14 -6.03 -11.47
N PRO A 79 -13.82 -6.39 -12.57
CA PRO A 79 -15.26 -6.23 -12.70
C PRO A 79 -15.94 -7.18 -11.71
N GLY A 80 -16.76 -6.63 -10.85
CA GLY A 80 -17.42 -7.38 -9.78
C GLY A 80 -18.95 -7.27 -9.86
N PRO A 81 -19.65 -7.74 -8.83
CA PRO A 81 -21.10 -7.61 -8.75
C PRO A 81 -21.52 -6.13 -8.67
N VAL A 82 -22.82 -5.88 -8.77
CA VAL A 82 -23.40 -4.52 -8.73
C VAL A 82 -22.99 -3.73 -7.46
N THR A 83 -22.64 -4.41 -6.40
CA THR A 83 -22.12 -3.82 -5.16
C THR A 83 -20.72 -3.19 -5.33
N SER A 84 -19.94 -3.62 -6.32
CA SER A 84 -18.61 -3.10 -6.66
C SER A 84 -18.65 -1.80 -7.49
N ARG A 85 -19.58 -0.91 -7.21
CA ARG A 85 -19.75 0.36 -7.96
C ARG A 85 -18.49 1.20 -8.04
N GLY A 86 -17.64 1.16 -7.01
CA GLY A 86 -16.39 1.89 -7.02
C GLY A 86 -15.38 1.33 -8.01
N ALA A 87 -15.24 0.00 -8.11
CA ALA A 87 -14.40 -0.63 -9.12
C ALA A 87 -14.92 -0.33 -10.54
N HIS A 88 -16.24 -0.41 -10.76
CA HIS A 88 -16.87 -0.05 -12.04
C HIS A 88 -16.62 1.41 -12.43
N GLU A 89 -16.65 2.32 -11.46
CA GLU A 89 -16.39 3.74 -11.72
C GLU A 89 -14.93 3.98 -12.14
N LEU A 90 -13.97 3.31 -11.50
CA LEU A 90 -12.57 3.38 -11.90
C LEU A 90 -12.37 2.90 -13.34
N LEU A 91 -13.03 1.82 -13.75
CA LEU A 91 -12.98 1.28 -15.10
C LEU A 91 -13.64 2.25 -16.10
N ARG A 92 -14.83 2.75 -15.78
CA ARG A 92 -15.62 3.65 -16.63
C ARG A 92 -14.90 4.98 -16.89
N THR A 93 -14.18 5.49 -15.91
CA THR A 93 -13.46 6.78 -16.00
C THR A 93 -12.05 6.64 -16.57
N GLY A 94 -11.60 5.42 -16.86
CA GLY A 94 -10.24 5.18 -17.35
C GLY A 94 -9.14 5.34 -16.28
N HIS A 95 -9.51 5.44 -15.00
CA HIS A 95 -8.55 5.51 -13.91
C HIS A 95 -7.97 4.14 -13.50
N ALA A 96 -8.54 3.06 -14.05
CA ALA A 96 -8.02 1.72 -13.88
C ALA A 96 -8.18 0.92 -15.18
N ARG A 97 -7.23 0.02 -15.42
CA ARG A 97 -7.33 -0.98 -16.49
C ARG A 97 -8.19 -2.16 -16.01
N LEU A 98 -8.88 -2.78 -16.93
CA LEU A 98 -9.64 -4.01 -16.66
C LEU A 98 -8.66 -5.15 -16.32
N VAL A 99 -8.95 -5.87 -15.24
CA VAL A 99 -8.22 -7.06 -14.79
C VAL A 99 -9.23 -8.20 -14.67
N THR A 100 -9.02 -9.24 -15.45
CA THR A 100 -9.86 -10.45 -15.47
C THR A 100 -9.06 -11.72 -15.18
N SER A 101 -7.73 -11.63 -15.28
CA SER A 101 -6.81 -12.76 -15.13
C SER A 101 -5.50 -12.33 -14.44
N ALA A 102 -4.71 -13.31 -14.04
CA ALA A 102 -3.35 -13.07 -13.52
C ALA A 102 -2.43 -12.46 -14.60
N ALA A 103 -2.63 -12.82 -15.86
CA ALA A 103 -1.85 -12.25 -16.97
C ALA A 103 -2.04 -10.74 -17.09
N ASP A 104 -3.25 -10.23 -16.87
CA ASP A 104 -3.52 -8.79 -16.88
C ASP A 104 -2.77 -8.06 -15.77
N VAL A 105 -2.56 -8.73 -14.63
CA VAL A 105 -1.76 -8.18 -13.51
C VAL A 105 -0.28 -8.13 -13.89
N ASP A 106 0.24 -9.17 -14.53
CA ASP A 106 1.62 -9.20 -15.00
C ASP A 106 1.88 -8.11 -16.04
N GLU A 107 0.94 -7.84 -16.94
CA GLU A 107 1.01 -6.73 -17.88
C GLU A 107 1.05 -5.37 -17.16
N LEU A 108 0.22 -5.15 -16.13
CA LEU A 108 0.25 -3.92 -15.33
C LEU A 108 1.61 -3.68 -14.67
N ILE A 109 2.27 -4.73 -14.22
CA ILE A 109 3.60 -4.66 -13.61
C ILE A 109 4.67 -4.34 -14.67
N THR A 110 4.58 -5.00 -15.82
CA THR A 110 5.56 -4.89 -16.92
C THR A 110 5.50 -3.53 -17.62
N ASP A 111 4.31 -3.02 -17.90
CA ASP A 111 4.11 -1.71 -18.53
C ASP A 111 4.78 -0.59 -17.75
N ARG A 112 4.80 -0.68 -16.43
CA ARG A 112 5.49 0.28 -15.60
C ARG A 112 7.01 0.20 -15.73
N ALA A 113 7.57 -0.99 -15.85
CA ALA A 113 9.01 -1.17 -16.03
C ALA A 113 9.47 -0.50 -17.33
N THR A 114 8.62 -0.54 -18.37
CA THR A 114 8.88 0.08 -19.68
C THR A 114 8.74 1.62 -19.65
N GLN A 115 7.87 2.16 -18.80
CA GLN A 115 7.62 3.61 -18.67
C GLN A 115 8.64 4.36 -17.79
N ARG A 116 9.59 3.67 -17.17
CA ARG A 116 10.70 4.26 -16.39
C ARG A 116 12.05 3.83 -16.95
N PRO A 117 12.55 4.40 -18.05
CA PRO A 117 13.96 4.28 -18.38
C PRO A 117 14.77 5.10 -17.36
N GLY A 118 15.49 4.44 -16.46
CA GLY A 118 16.57 5.08 -15.71
C GLY A 118 16.52 5.12 -14.19
N LEU A 119 15.64 4.38 -13.53
CA LEU A 119 15.81 4.11 -12.09
C LEU A 119 16.37 2.70 -11.93
N SER A 120 17.70 2.59 -11.98
CA SER A 120 18.42 1.44 -11.44
C SER A 120 17.93 1.17 -10.02
N THR A 121 17.60 -0.09 -9.76
CA THR A 121 17.24 -0.63 -8.44
C THR A 121 18.47 -0.63 -7.51
N GLU A 122 19.08 0.50 -7.28
CA GLU A 122 19.94 0.68 -6.11
C GLU A 122 19.05 1.04 -4.93
N PHE A 123 18.36 0.04 -4.41
CA PHE A 123 17.81 0.09 -3.08
C PHE A 123 19.00 0.02 -2.13
N THR A 124 19.60 1.16 -1.84
CA THR A 124 20.55 1.26 -0.74
C THR A 124 19.80 0.84 0.52
N ARG A 125 20.08 -0.38 1.01
CA ARG A 125 19.62 -0.80 2.32
C ARG A 125 20.23 0.16 3.32
N HIS A 126 19.49 1.18 3.69
CA HIS A 126 19.80 1.93 4.90
C HIS A 126 19.54 0.95 6.05
N THR A 127 20.60 0.39 6.57
CA THR A 127 20.58 -0.29 7.85
C THR A 127 19.94 0.65 8.86
N ALA A 128 18.87 0.19 9.50
CA ALA A 128 18.16 0.96 10.51
C ALA A 128 19.17 1.54 11.52
N PRO A 129 19.10 2.82 11.88
CA PRO A 129 19.98 3.39 12.89
C PRO A 129 19.88 2.55 14.17
N ALA A 130 21.00 2.31 14.82
CA ALA A 130 21.14 1.50 16.05
C ALA A 130 20.19 1.90 17.20
N ALA A 131 19.49 3.03 17.08
CA ALA A 131 18.45 3.49 18.00
C ALA A 131 17.25 2.54 18.14
N TRP A 132 16.99 1.65 17.16
CA TRP A 132 15.92 0.65 17.26
C TRP A 132 16.31 -0.57 18.10
N SER A 133 17.59 -0.90 18.15
CA SER A 133 18.07 -2.03 18.96
C SER A 133 18.07 -1.71 20.46
N SER A 134 18.30 -0.45 20.82
CA SER A 134 18.33 -0.01 22.24
C SER A 134 16.93 0.12 22.88
N ALA A 135 15.86 0.21 22.08
CA ALA A 135 14.49 0.20 22.59
C ALA A 135 14.04 -1.20 23.01
N ARG A 136 14.64 -2.26 22.47
CA ARG A 136 14.35 -3.65 22.83
C ARG A 136 14.86 -4.03 24.21
N SER A 137 16.02 -3.53 24.64
CA SER A 137 16.65 -3.85 25.93
C SER A 137 16.02 -3.19 27.15
N ARG A 138 15.03 -2.33 26.98
CA ARG A 138 14.34 -1.63 28.09
C ARG A 138 12.92 -2.13 28.36
N MET A 139 12.53 -3.28 27.79
CA MET A 139 11.20 -3.88 27.95
C MET A 139 11.23 -5.31 28.53
N THR A 140 12.37 -5.73 29.15
CA THR A 140 12.43 -6.93 30.00
C THR A 140 12.42 -6.52 31.47
#